data_76470c9ba05d831cd90843db5f0efdcf
#
_entry.id   76470c9ba05d831cd90843db5f0efdcf
#
_cell.length_a   1.000
_cell.length_b   1.000
_cell.length_c   1.000
_cell.angle_alpha   90.00
_cell.angle_beta   90.00
_cell.angle_gamma   90.00
#
_symmetry.space_group_name_H-M   'P 1'
#
loop_
_entity.id
_entity.type
_entity.pdbx_description
1 polymer ?
#
loop_
_entity_poly.entity_id
_entity_poly.type
_entity_poly.pdbx_seq_one_letter_code
_entity_poly.pdbx_strand_id
1 'polypeptide(L)'
;KKPDSLLESVVSEKLFYDTPFAHQPVGTKDSVINISKKDIKAHRDKIFNLDNLEINIVGDISSKGSKRLINKLTNEFSKKEVEPLEEYKLKTVTHHTEFDSTQTHLAVIIPAISRSDPDYYNLLVANYIFGGSGFGSWLMEEIRQKRGLSYSVYSYLSTYQNSGYLRISLQTKNESINLAKNIIREQIDKLSRFDVEDAKIAATKNAILRSFEMRADTNRKILNLISSINYLNLDLNYFENYKNNLKQVNKDS
;
A
#
# COMPACT_ATOMS: atom_id res chain seq x y z
N LYS A 1 -8.25 -23.53 3.02
CA LYS A 1 -7.71 -22.19 2.75
C LYS A 1 -6.30 -22.10 3.35
N LYS A 2 -5.38 -21.34 2.74
CA LYS A 2 -4.08 -21.06 3.34
C LYS A 2 -4.24 -20.03 4.47
N PRO A 3 -3.44 -20.08 5.56
CA PRO A 3 -3.55 -19.12 6.66
C PRO A 3 -3.48 -17.68 6.22
N ASP A 4 -2.55 -17.33 5.32
CA ASP A 4 -2.43 -15.97 4.78
C ASP A 4 -3.70 -15.50 4.08
N SER A 5 -4.31 -16.36 3.25
CA SER A 5 -5.55 -16.01 2.56
C SER A 5 -6.73 -15.84 3.52
N LEU A 6 -6.72 -16.56 4.64
CA LEU A 6 -7.71 -16.36 5.69
C LEU A 6 -7.49 -15.04 6.41
N LEU A 7 -6.24 -14.73 6.78
CA LEU A 7 -5.88 -13.45 7.40
C LEU A 7 -6.29 -12.26 6.53
N GLU A 8 -5.97 -12.28 5.23
CA GLU A 8 -6.35 -11.21 4.29
C GLU A 8 -7.88 -11.07 4.19
N SER A 9 -8.59 -12.18 4.16
CA SER A 9 -10.06 -12.18 4.15
C SER A 9 -10.64 -11.50 5.39
N VAL A 10 -10.10 -11.84 6.58
CA VAL A 10 -10.52 -11.28 7.86
C VAL A 10 -10.16 -9.80 7.94
N VAL A 11 -8.97 -9.42 7.50
CA VAL A 11 -8.54 -8.00 7.46
C VAL A 11 -9.51 -7.19 6.60
N SER A 12 -9.81 -7.63 5.38
CA SER A 12 -10.75 -6.93 4.51
C SER A 12 -12.14 -6.81 5.16
N GLU A 13 -12.69 -7.92 5.63
CA GLU A 13 -14.04 -7.95 6.21
C GLU A 13 -14.18 -7.11 7.47
N LYS A 14 -13.20 -7.15 8.37
CA LYS A 14 -13.33 -6.51 9.70
C LYS A 14 -12.85 -5.06 9.71
N LEU A 15 -11.76 -4.77 9.01
CA LEU A 15 -11.16 -3.45 9.01
C LEU A 15 -11.91 -2.49 8.09
N PHE A 16 -12.30 -2.98 6.91
CA PHE A 16 -13.01 -2.20 5.89
C PHE A 16 -14.52 -2.45 5.89
N TYR A 17 -15.07 -2.95 7.01
CA TYR A 17 -16.48 -3.23 7.15
C TYR A 17 -17.34 -2.04 6.67
N ASP A 18 -18.40 -2.35 5.92
CA ASP A 18 -19.32 -1.38 5.34
C ASP A 18 -18.70 -0.43 4.30
N THR A 19 -17.62 -0.90 3.66
CA THR A 19 -17.00 -0.21 2.53
C THR A 19 -16.86 -1.15 1.33
N PRO A 20 -16.64 -0.65 0.12
CA PRO A 20 -16.35 -1.49 -1.05
C PRO A 20 -15.13 -2.40 -0.88
N PHE A 21 -14.22 -2.08 0.04
CA PHE A 21 -13.00 -2.88 0.32
C PHE A 21 -13.22 -4.04 1.28
N ALA A 22 -14.41 -4.16 1.89
CA ALA A 22 -14.76 -5.29 2.74
C ALA A 22 -14.89 -6.62 1.97
N HIS A 23 -15.05 -6.55 0.66
CA HIS A 23 -15.24 -7.71 -0.19
C HIS A 23 -13.91 -8.28 -0.68
N GLN A 24 -13.84 -9.61 -0.77
CA GLN A 24 -12.71 -10.26 -1.42
C GLN A 24 -12.75 -10.01 -2.94
N PRO A 25 -11.63 -9.60 -3.56
CA PRO A 25 -11.59 -9.34 -5.01
C PRO A 25 -12.01 -10.55 -5.87
N VAL A 26 -11.77 -11.76 -5.37
CA VAL A 26 -12.14 -13.01 -6.06
C VAL A 26 -13.60 -13.44 -5.82
N GLY A 27 -14.33 -12.74 -4.96
CA GLY A 27 -15.68 -13.09 -4.57
C GLY A 27 -15.77 -14.37 -3.74
N THR A 28 -17.01 -14.82 -3.52
CA THR A 28 -17.34 -16.12 -2.90
C THR A 28 -17.94 -17.05 -3.95
N LYS A 29 -17.99 -18.35 -3.66
CA LYS A 29 -18.64 -19.31 -4.55
C LYS A 29 -20.07 -18.88 -4.90
N ASP A 30 -20.83 -18.44 -3.90
CA ASP A 30 -22.23 -18.04 -4.08
C ASP A 30 -22.35 -16.74 -4.86
N SER A 31 -21.50 -15.74 -4.59
CA SER A 31 -21.50 -14.48 -5.35
C SER A 31 -21.17 -14.72 -6.83
N VAL A 32 -20.16 -15.56 -7.10
CA VAL A 32 -19.72 -15.84 -8.49
C VAL A 32 -20.77 -16.61 -9.28
N ILE A 33 -21.43 -17.60 -8.66
CA ILE A 33 -22.50 -18.39 -9.33
C ILE A 33 -23.69 -17.50 -9.73
N ASN A 34 -23.98 -16.46 -8.94
CA ASN A 34 -25.10 -15.57 -9.16
C ASN A 34 -24.81 -14.42 -10.15
N ILE A 35 -23.57 -14.26 -10.62
CA ILE A 35 -23.20 -13.24 -11.61
C ILE A 35 -23.77 -13.63 -12.99
N SER A 36 -24.65 -12.80 -13.51
CA SER A 36 -25.20 -12.95 -14.85
C SER A 36 -24.39 -12.18 -15.91
N LYS A 37 -24.59 -12.52 -17.20
CA LYS A 37 -24.04 -11.76 -18.31
C LYS A 37 -24.50 -10.28 -18.29
N LYS A 38 -25.71 -10.01 -17.79
CA LYS A 38 -26.24 -8.66 -17.64
C LYS A 38 -25.44 -7.87 -16.62
N ASP A 39 -25.08 -8.46 -15.49
CA ASP A 39 -24.29 -7.82 -14.44
C ASP A 39 -22.88 -7.49 -14.94
N ILE A 40 -22.23 -8.42 -15.64
CA ILE A 40 -20.91 -8.18 -16.25
C ILE A 40 -20.98 -7.01 -17.23
N LYS A 41 -22.01 -6.96 -18.08
CA LYS A 41 -22.18 -5.87 -19.04
C LYS A 41 -22.42 -4.54 -18.35
N ALA A 42 -23.30 -4.50 -17.37
CA ALA A 42 -23.59 -3.29 -16.59
C ALA A 42 -22.33 -2.77 -15.86
N HIS A 43 -21.57 -3.67 -15.24
CA HIS A 43 -20.32 -3.33 -14.57
C HIS A 43 -19.25 -2.81 -15.54
N ARG A 44 -19.09 -3.47 -16.70
CA ARG A 44 -18.21 -2.98 -17.77
C ARG A 44 -18.59 -1.55 -18.18
N ASP A 45 -19.87 -1.29 -18.43
CA ASP A 45 -20.35 0.01 -18.91
C ASP A 45 -20.27 1.10 -17.82
N LYS A 46 -20.21 0.71 -16.53
CA LYS A 46 -19.94 1.61 -15.40
C LYS A 46 -18.46 1.99 -15.33
N ILE A 47 -17.54 1.04 -15.50
CA ILE A 47 -16.10 1.26 -15.33
C ILE A 47 -15.45 1.83 -16.58
N PHE A 48 -15.75 1.25 -17.76
CA PHE A 48 -15.17 1.68 -19.04
C PHE A 48 -15.95 2.86 -19.61
N ASN A 49 -15.73 4.04 -19.08
CA ASN A 49 -16.29 5.29 -19.56
C ASN A 49 -15.20 6.38 -19.61
N LEU A 50 -15.42 7.44 -20.40
CA LEU A 50 -14.41 8.46 -20.67
C LEU A 50 -14.05 9.31 -19.44
N ASP A 51 -14.97 9.47 -18.49
CA ASP A 51 -14.74 10.29 -17.31
C ASP A 51 -14.00 9.51 -16.20
N ASN A 52 -13.90 8.16 -16.35
CA ASN A 52 -13.15 7.27 -15.45
C ASN A 52 -11.88 6.71 -16.10
N LEU A 53 -11.45 7.25 -17.24
CA LEU A 53 -10.38 6.66 -18.03
C LEU A 53 -9.12 7.52 -17.99
N GLU A 54 -8.04 6.93 -17.55
CA GLU A 54 -6.69 7.47 -17.70
C GLU A 54 -5.88 6.59 -18.65
N ILE A 55 -5.21 7.20 -19.61
CA ILE A 55 -4.37 6.50 -20.57
C ILE A 55 -2.94 7.02 -20.47
N ASN A 56 -2.05 6.17 -20.02
CA ASN A 56 -0.62 6.45 -19.94
C ASN A 56 0.12 5.66 -21.02
N ILE A 57 0.96 6.33 -21.78
CA ILE A 57 1.73 5.74 -22.87
C ILE A 57 3.20 6.11 -22.70
N VAL A 58 4.07 5.11 -22.70
CA VAL A 58 5.53 5.28 -22.64
C VAL A 58 6.16 4.40 -23.72
N GLY A 59 6.96 5.01 -24.60
CA GLY A 59 7.63 4.31 -25.69
C GLY A 59 7.95 5.22 -26.88
N ASP A 60 8.49 4.62 -27.94
CA ASP A 60 8.77 5.32 -29.20
C ASP A 60 7.50 5.46 -30.04
N ILE A 61 6.67 6.45 -29.69
CA ILE A 61 5.43 6.76 -30.37
C ILE A 61 5.25 8.28 -30.51
N SER A 62 4.89 8.73 -31.70
CA SER A 62 4.62 10.15 -31.92
C SER A 62 3.28 10.58 -31.28
N SER A 63 3.15 11.87 -30.94
CA SER A 63 1.91 12.45 -30.43
C SER A 63 0.71 12.17 -31.34
N LYS A 64 0.88 12.22 -32.68
CA LYS A 64 -0.15 11.86 -33.65
C LYS A 64 -0.53 10.38 -33.59
N GLY A 65 0.47 9.51 -33.40
CA GLY A 65 0.29 8.06 -33.22
C GLY A 65 -0.49 7.75 -31.97
N SER A 66 -0.11 8.37 -30.84
CA SER A 66 -0.81 8.23 -29.55
C SER A 66 -2.27 8.65 -29.63
N LYS A 67 -2.56 9.83 -30.20
CA LYS A 67 -3.93 10.31 -30.39
C LYS A 67 -4.78 9.35 -31.21
N ARG A 68 -4.20 8.82 -32.33
CA ARG A 68 -4.92 7.85 -33.16
C ARG A 68 -5.22 6.55 -32.41
N LEU A 69 -4.26 6.06 -31.61
CA LEU A 69 -4.43 4.86 -30.80
C LEU A 69 -5.50 5.08 -29.73
N ILE A 70 -5.46 6.20 -29.00
CA ILE A 70 -6.45 6.57 -28.00
C ILE A 70 -7.84 6.61 -28.62
N ASN A 71 -8.03 7.34 -29.72
CA ASN A 71 -9.33 7.43 -30.39
C ASN A 71 -9.85 6.05 -30.81
N LYS A 72 -8.98 5.17 -31.32
CA LYS A 72 -9.38 3.81 -31.70
C LYS A 72 -9.82 2.97 -30.50
N LEU A 73 -9.19 3.13 -29.33
CA LEU A 73 -9.50 2.38 -28.11
C LEU A 73 -10.77 2.89 -27.41
N THR A 74 -11.09 4.18 -27.58
CA THR A 74 -12.12 4.86 -26.79
C THR A 74 -13.37 5.26 -27.59
N ASN A 75 -13.41 4.97 -28.89
CA ASN A 75 -14.51 5.39 -29.78
C ASN A 75 -15.91 4.86 -29.39
N GLU A 76 -15.94 3.73 -28.65
CA GLU A 76 -17.18 3.12 -28.18
C GLU A 76 -17.53 3.50 -26.73
N PHE A 77 -16.67 4.29 -26.06
CA PHE A 77 -16.89 4.67 -24.67
C PHE A 77 -17.74 5.95 -24.61
N SER A 78 -18.74 5.93 -23.75
CA SER A 78 -19.55 7.09 -23.42
C SER A 78 -18.99 7.85 -22.23
N LYS A 79 -19.35 9.12 -22.09
CA LYS A 79 -19.16 9.86 -20.84
C LYS A 79 -20.22 9.44 -19.83
N LYS A 80 -19.80 9.24 -18.59
CA LYS A 80 -20.70 8.98 -17.47
C LYS A 80 -20.09 9.64 -16.24
N GLU A 81 -20.91 10.32 -15.48
CA GLU A 81 -20.50 10.88 -14.19
C GLU A 81 -19.93 9.77 -13.29
N VAL A 82 -18.76 10.03 -12.71
CA VAL A 82 -18.09 9.14 -11.78
C VAL A 82 -18.45 9.57 -10.37
N GLU A 83 -19.00 8.64 -9.60
CA GLU A 83 -19.27 8.87 -8.19
C GLU A 83 -17.94 9.17 -7.47
N PRO A 84 -17.85 10.24 -6.67
CA PRO A 84 -16.63 10.53 -5.93
C PRO A 84 -16.31 9.38 -4.97
N LEU A 85 -15.00 9.17 -4.74
CA LEU A 85 -14.55 8.19 -3.74
C LEU A 85 -14.96 8.69 -2.35
N GLU A 86 -15.79 7.91 -1.67
CA GLU A 86 -16.15 8.19 -0.29
C GLU A 86 -14.95 8.03 0.63
N GLU A 87 -14.78 8.97 1.56
CA GLU A 87 -13.84 8.81 2.65
C GLU A 87 -14.38 7.76 3.63
N TYR A 88 -13.55 6.78 3.96
CA TYR A 88 -13.88 5.80 4.99
C TYR A 88 -12.82 5.77 6.07
N LYS A 89 -13.28 5.55 7.30
CA LYS A 89 -12.39 5.39 8.46
C LYS A 89 -12.19 3.93 8.77
N LEU A 90 -10.95 3.55 9.01
CA LEU A 90 -10.63 2.21 9.49
C LEU A 90 -11.25 1.99 10.87
N LYS A 91 -11.88 0.83 11.08
CA LYS A 91 -12.42 0.47 12.38
C LYS A 91 -11.35 -0.08 13.30
N THR A 92 -11.38 0.29 14.56
CA THR A 92 -10.56 -0.36 15.59
C THR A 92 -11.17 -1.71 15.91
N VAL A 93 -10.45 -2.79 15.60
CA VAL A 93 -10.91 -4.16 15.84
C VAL A 93 -9.74 -5.04 16.27
N THR A 94 -9.98 -5.94 17.20
CA THR A 94 -9.11 -7.08 17.50
C THR A 94 -9.87 -8.34 17.16
N HIS A 95 -9.30 -9.16 16.28
CA HIS A 95 -9.92 -10.41 15.84
C HIS A 95 -8.93 -11.56 15.93
N HIS A 96 -9.40 -12.72 16.33
CA HIS A 96 -8.66 -13.97 16.36
C HIS A 96 -9.47 -15.06 15.67
N THR A 97 -8.82 -15.84 14.83
CA THR A 97 -9.40 -17.00 14.15
C THR A 97 -8.54 -18.22 14.45
N GLU A 98 -9.13 -19.25 15.02
CA GLU A 98 -8.47 -20.54 15.20
C GLU A 98 -8.20 -21.20 13.84
N PHE A 99 -7.00 -21.72 13.68
CA PHE A 99 -6.55 -22.44 12.50
C PHE A 99 -5.61 -23.56 12.91
N ASP A 100 -5.80 -24.74 12.34
CA ASP A 100 -4.94 -25.90 12.61
C ASP A 100 -3.57 -25.70 11.95
N SER A 101 -2.66 -25.08 12.69
CA SER A 101 -1.30 -24.76 12.28
C SER A 101 -0.39 -24.62 13.49
N THR A 102 0.89 -24.95 13.31
CA THR A 102 1.93 -24.72 14.32
C THR A 102 2.40 -23.26 14.38
N GLN A 103 1.93 -22.43 13.48
CA GLN A 103 2.33 -21.03 13.35
C GLN A 103 1.11 -20.12 13.33
N THR A 104 1.25 -18.96 13.96
CA THR A 104 0.28 -17.87 13.94
C THR A 104 0.73 -16.78 12.97
N HIS A 105 -0.18 -16.36 12.11
CA HIS A 105 -0.04 -15.20 11.24
C HIS A 105 -0.65 -13.99 11.92
N LEU A 106 0.10 -12.90 12.01
CA LEU A 106 -0.32 -11.64 12.64
C LEU A 106 -0.25 -10.50 11.65
N ALA A 107 -1.32 -9.70 11.60
CA ALA A 107 -1.32 -8.37 11.00
C ALA A 107 -1.71 -7.34 12.06
N VAL A 108 -0.92 -6.27 12.19
CA VAL A 108 -1.27 -5.07 12.94
C VAL A 108 -1.42 -3.94 11.95
N ILE A 109 -2.56 -3.26 11.98
CA ILE A 109 -2.87 -2.18 11.02
C ILE A 109 -3.18 -0.91 11.80
N ILE A 110 -2.50 0.16 11.43
CA ILE A 110 -2.60 1.47 12.06
C ILE A 110 -3.05 2.46 10.98
N PRO A 111 -4.13 3.23 11.19
CA PRO A 111 -4.51 4.30 10.27
C PRO A 111 -3.34 5.23 10.00
N ALA A 112 -3.19 5.66 8.76
CA ALA A 112 -2.13 6.56 8.33
C ALA A 112 -2.66 7.59 7.34
N ILE A 113 -1.80 8.48 6.92
CA ILE A 113 -2.07 9.61 6.03
C ILE A 113 -2.21 9.19 4.56
N SER A 114 -2.80 10.06 3.76
CA SER A 114 -2.88 9.91 2.31
C SER A 114 -1.52 10.13 1.62
N ARG A 115 -1.44 9.82 0.33
CA ARG A 115 -0.22 10.03 -0.45
C ARG A 115 0.14 11.49 -0.65
N SER A 116 -0.85 12.37 -0.72
CA SER A 116 -0.69 13.81 -0.93
C SER A 116 -0.45 14.60 0.36
N ASP A 117 -0.51 13.94 1.51
CA ASP A 117 -0.27 14.59 2.80
C ASP A 117 1.16 15.14 2.90
N PRO A 118 1.36 16.35 3.42
CA PRO A 118 2.70 16.94 3.60
C PRO A 118 3.65 16.06 4.43
N ASP A 119 3.13 15.34 5.43
CA ASP A 119 3.93 14.48 6.30
C ASP A 119 4.24 13.10 5.70
N TYR A 120 3.82 12.86 4.46
CA TYR A 120 4.06 11.57 3.80
C TYR A 120 5.55 11.17 3.82
N TYR A 121 6.47 12.10 3.54
CA TYR A 121 7.90 11.79 3.47
C TYR A 121 8.51 11.52 4.84
N ASN A 122 8.00 12.19 5.88
CA ASN A 122 8.38 11.95 7.28
C ASN A 122 7.97 10.53 7.67
N LEU A 123 6.72 10.15 7.41
CA LEU A 123 6.22 8.81 7.68
C LEU A 123 6.90 7.73 6.82
N LEU A 124 7.27 8.03 5.57
CA LEU A 124 8.02 7.12 4.70
C LEU A 124 9.39 6.78 5.29
N VAL A 125 10.14 7.80 5.76
CA VAL A 125 11.46 7.60 6.40
C VAL A 125 11.30 6.84 7.72
N ALA A 126 10.33 7.23 8.54
CA ALA A 126 10.01 6.55 9.79
C ALA A 126 9.66 5.07 9.58
N ASN A 127 8.78 4.76 8.62
CA ASN A 127 8.45 3.38 8.28
C ASN A 127 9.66 2.60 7.76
N TYR A 128 10.53 3.21 6.97
CA TYR A 128 11.73 2.54 6.45
C TYR A 128 12.66 2.10 7.59
N ILE A 129 12.84 2.94 8.60
CA ILE A 129 13.61 2.64 9.82
C ILE A 129 12.90 1.59 10.67
N PHE A 130 11.60 1.71 10.81
CA PHE A 130 10.78 0.85 11.67
C PHE A 130 10.72 -0.60 11.19
N GLY A 131 10.31 -0.84 9.95
CA GLY A 131 10.12 -2.20 9.41
C GLY A 131 10.26 -2.32 7.90
N GLY A 132 10.35 -1.20 7.17
CA GLY A 132 10.32 -1.18 5.70
C GLY A 132 11.66 -1.48 5.03
N SER A 133 12.79 -1.38 5.72
CA SER A 133 14.12 -1.62 5.15
C SER A 133 14.59 -3.08 5.19
N GLY A 134 13.78 -3.99 5.72
CA GLY A 134 14.20 -5.37 5.92
C GLY A 134 15.26 -5.49 7.03
N PHE A 135 16.41 -6.14 6.79
CA PHE A 135 17.41 -6.44 7.80
C PHE A 135 17.96 -5.26 8.62
N GLY A 136 17.89 -4.06 8.09
CA GLY A 136 18.32 -2.86 8.82
C GLY A 136 17.26 -2.20 9.67
N SER A 137 16.04 -2.76 9.74
CA SER A 137 14.91 -2.19 10.48
C SER A 137 14.85 -2.64 11.93
N TRP A 138 14.21 -1.82 12.77
CA TRP A 138 14.01 -2.12 14.19
C TRP A 138 13.23 -3.42 14.43
N LEU A 139 12.14 -3.63 13.68
CA LEU A 139 11.35 -4.86 13.81
C LEU A 139 12.17 -6.10 13.47
N MET A 140 12.96 -6.04 12.41
CA MET A 140 13.78 -7.17 12.00
C MET A 140 14.89 -7.45 13.01
N GLU A 141 15.51 -6.40 13.54
CA GLU A 141 16.52 -6.52 14.59
C GLU A 141 15.96 -7.16 15.85
N GLU A 142 14.83 -6.63 16.37
CA GLU A 142 14.28 -7.07 17.66
C GLU A 142 13.61 -8.45 17.60
N ILE A 143 12.87 -8.73 16.53
CA ILE A 143 12.07 -9.97 16.42
C ILE A 143 12.89 -11.11 15.83
N ARG A 144 13.67 -10.84 14.77
CA ARG A 144 14.43 -11.88 14.09
C ARG A 144 15.83 -12.03 14.64
N GLN A 145 16.64 -10.95 14.61
CA GLN A 145 18.08 -11.08 14.86
C GLN A 145 18.37 -11.37 16.34
N LYS A 146 17.74 -10.64 17.26
CA LYS A 146 17.98 -10.79 18.70
C LYS A 146 17.25 -11.99 19.31
N ARG A 147 16.08 -12.37 18.81
CA ARG A 147 15.20 -13.35 19.46
C ARG A 147 14.80 -14.54 18.63
N GLY A 148 15.02 -14.53 17.33
CA GLY A 148 14.68 -15.64 16.44
C GLY A 148 13.19 -15.99 16.39
N LEU A 149 12.29 -15.05 16.72
CA LEU A 149 10.86 -15.32 16.86
C LEU A 149 10.16 -15.47 15.50
N SER A 150 10.70 -14.84 14.45
CA SER A 150 10.14 -14.90 13.11
C SER A 150 11.25 -14.93 12.07
N TYR A 151 11.04 -15.64 10.97
CA TYR A 151 11.94 -15.58 9.83
C TYR A 151 11.84 -14.23 9.11
N SER A 152 10.65 -13.63 9.09
CA SER A 152 10.39 -12.36 8.42
C SER A 152 9.37 -11.56 9.20
N VAL A 153 9.71 -10.30 9.44
CA VAL A 153 8.81 -9.28 9.96
C VAL A 153 9.06 -8.00 9.18
N TYR A 154 8.00 -7.35 8.74
CA TYR A 154 8.10 -6.12 7.96
C TYR A 154 6.91 -5.21 8.22
N SER A 155 7.13 -3.93 7.96
CA SER A 155 6.06 -2.95 7.87
C SER A 155 6.03 -2.32 6.49
N TYR A 156 4.85 -1.97 6.03
CA TYR A 156 4.68 -1.21 4.80
C TYR A 156 3.56 -0.19 4.94
N LEU A 157 3.77 0.93 4.26
CA LEU A 157 2.85 2.04 4.21
C LEU A 157 2.03 1.94 2.92
N SER A 158 0.73 1.69 3.06
CA SER A 158 -0.23 1.76 1.97
C SER A 158 -0.92 3.11 1.99
N THR A 159 -0.70 3.90 0.93
CA THR A 159 -1.30 5.22 0.80
C THR A 159 -2.18 5.28 -0.44
N TYR A 160 -3.34 5.86 -0.28
CA TYR A 160 -4.36 6.08 -1.31
C TYR A 160 -4.55 7.60 -1.52
N GLN A 161 -5.52 7.98 -2.35
CA GLN A 161 -5.83 9.40 -2.60
C GLN A 161 -6.23 10.12 -1.31
N ASN A 162 -7.15 9.55 -0.52
CA ASN A 162 -7.76 10.23 0.64
C ASN A 162 -7.48 9.53 1.97
N SER A 163 -6.72 8.44 1.99
CA SER A 163 -6.48 7.66 3.19
C SER A 163 -5.18 6.87 3.10
N GLY A 164 -4.81 6.20 4.18
CA GLY A 164 -3.69 5.27 4.22
C GLY A 164 -3.69 4.42 5.48
N TYR A 165 -2.83 3.42 5.50
CA TYR A 165 -2.53 2.64 6.69
C TYR A 165 -1.09 2.14 6.68
N LEU A 166 -0.53 2.00 7.86
CA LEU A 166 0.69 1.27 8.12
C LEU A 166 0.32 -0.16 8.53
N ARG A 167 0.87 -1.14 7.85
CA ARG A 167 0.66 -2.56 8.20
C ARG A 167 1.96 -3.19 8.64
N ILE A 168 1.92 -3.90 9.77
CA ILE A 168 2.98 -4.77 10.26
C ILE A 168 2.52 -6.20 10.06
N SER A 169 3.35 -7.04 9.49
CA SER A 169 3.05 -8.46 9.25
C SER A 169 4.19 -9.34 9.70
N LEU A 170 3.85 -10.44 10.36
CA LEU A 170 4.79 -11.50 10.72
C LEU A 170 4.07 -12.85 10.84
N GLN A 171 4.87 -13.91 10.78
CA GLN A 171 4.49 -15.27 11.09
C GLN A 171 5.44 -15.81 12.17
N THR A 172 4.89 -16.39 13.24
CA THR A 172 5.69 -16.90 14.37
C THR A 172 5.06 -18.17 14.92
N LYS A 173 5.79 -18.91 15.77
CA LYS A 173 5.24 -20.06 16.47
C LYS A 173 4.08 -19.64 17.38
N ASN A 174 3.09 -20.52 17.57
CA ASN A 174 1.92 -20.24 18.41
C ASN A 174 2.31 -19.81 19.82
N GLU A 175 3.30 -20.46 20.42
CA GLU A 175 3.82 -20.14 21.77
C GLU A 175 4.48 -18.76 21.87
N SER A 176 5.00 -18.23 20.75
CA SER A 176 5.75 -16.98 20.69
C SER A 176 4.91 -15.75 20.35
N ILE A 177 3.64 -15.92 20.00
CA ILE A 177 2.81 -14.82 19.50
C ILE A 177 2.63 -13.66 20.49
N ASN A 178 2.47 -13.97 21.77
CA ASN A 178 2.27 -12.94 22.80
C ASN A 178 3.54 -12.12 23.02
N LEU A 179 4.72 -12.77 23.01
CA LEU A 179 6.01 -12.07 23.06
C LEU A 179 6.20 -11.18 21.85
N ALA A 180 5.91 -11.68 20.64
CA ALA A 180 6.01 -10.90 19.41
C ALA A 180 5.07 -9.66 19.42
N LYS A 181 3.83 -9.81 19.91
CA LYS A 181 2.89 -8.69 20.08
C LYS A 181 3.43 -7.61 21.02
N ASN A 182 4.02 -8.01 22.15
CA ASN A 182 4.57 -7.08 23.12
C ASN A 182 5.74 -6.30 22.53
N ILE A 183 6.66 -6.98 21.82
CA ILE A 183 7.79 -6.34 21.14
C ILE A 183 7.28 -5.35 20.09
N ILE A 184 6.30 -5.72 19.27
CA ILE A 184 5.71 -4.80 18.27
C ILE A 184 5.17 -3.55 18.97
N ARG A 185 4.45 -3.70 20.09
CA ARG A 185 3.92 -2.56 20.85
C ARG A 185 5.04 -1.66 21.37
N GLU A 186 6.08 -2.22 21.96
CA GLU A 186 7.27 -1.49 22.41
C GLU A 186 7.96 -0.74 21.26
N GLN A 187 8.05 -1.36 20.09
CA GLN A 187 8.63 -0.70 18.92
C GLN A 187 7.73 0.40 18.34
N ILE A 188 6.41 0.27 18.42
CA ILE A 188 5.46 1.35 18.07
C ILE A 188 5.61 2.52 19.03
N ASP A 189 5.72 2.26 20.34
CA ASP A 189 5.94 3.29 21.36
C ASP A 189 7.30 3.99 21.18
N LYS A 190 8.32 3.26 20.74
CA LYS A 190 9.62 3.82 20.38
C LYS A 190 9.51 4.70 19.12
N LEU A 191 8.77 4.24 18.11
CA LEU A 191 8.55 5.00 16.88
C LEU A 191 7.83 6.33 17.16
N SER A 192 6.84 6.34 18.05
CA SER A 192 6.08 7.55 18.41
C SER A 192 6.95 8.66 19.05
N ARG A 193 8.06 8.29 19.69
CA ARG A 193 9.04 9.23 20.26
C ARG A 193 10.10 9.65 19.25
N PHE A 194 10.22 8.92 18.16
CA PHE A 194 11.18 9.07 17.07
C PHE A 194 12.62 9.43 17.53
N ASP A 195 13.08 8.75 18.55
CA ASP A 195 14.46 8.91 19.03
C ASP A 195 15.43 8.17 18.11
N VAL A 196 15.79 8.84 17.01
CA VAL A 196 16.64 8.34 15.92
C VAL A 196 17.81 9.26 15.72
N GLU A 197 19.00 8.66 15.58
CA GLU A 197 20.22 9.43 15.28
C GLU A 197 20.17 10.02 13.86
N ASP A 198 20.66 11.24 13.70
CA ASP A 198 20.70 11.94 12.40
C ASP A 198 21.44 11.14 11.33
N ALA A 199 22.49 10.43 11.70
CA ALA A 199 23.23 9.55 10.79
C ALA A 199 22.34 8.43 10.22
N LYS A 200 21.43 7.87 11.02
CA LYS A 200 20.46 6.85 10.57
C LYS A 200 19.43 7.43 9.62
N ILE A 201 18.92 8.63 9.91
CA ILE A 201 18.00 9.35 9.04
C ILE A 201 18.67 9.64 7.70
N ALA A 202 19.89 10.18 7.71
CA ALA A 202 20.65 10.46 6.48
C ALA A 202 20.91 9.20 5.64
N ALA A 203 21.33 8.10 6.26
CA ALA A 203 21.55 6.84 5.59
C ALA A 203 20.24 6.28 4.98
N THR A 204 19.13 6.41 5.71
CA THR A 204 17.80 5.99 5.24
C THR A 204 17.35 6.80 4.04
N LYS A 205 17.45 8.13 4.08
CA LYS A 205 17.12 9.01 2.94
C LYS A 205 17.91 8.62 1.70
N ASN A 206 19.22 8.39 1.84
CA ASN A 206 20.08 7.95 0.73
C ASN A 206 19.66 6.58 0.18
N ALA A 207 19.26 5.63 1.02
CA ALA A 207 18.79 4.32 0.58
C ALA A 207 17.46 4.43 -0.20
N ILE A 208 16.52 5.23 0.29
CA ILE A 208 15.23 5.48 -0.37
C ILE A 208 15.46 6.17 -1.74
N LEU A 209 16.33 7.18 -1.80
CA LEU A 209 16.65 7.88 -3.06
C LEU A 209 17.24 6.94 -4.11
N ARG A 210 18.22 6.10 -3.73
CA ARG A 210 18.81 5.10 -4.66
C ARG A 210 17.75 4.11 -5.15
N SER A 211 16.88 3.63 -4.26
CA SER A 211 15.77 2.75 -4.63
C SER A 211 14.79 3.44 -5.58
N PHE A 212 14.54 4.72 -5.40
CA PHE A 212 13.65 5.50 -6.26
C PHE A 212 14.21 5.67 -7.67
N GLU A 213 15.49 5.97 -7.82
CA GLU A 213 16.14 6.11 -9.13
C GLU A 213 16.08 4.82 -9.96
N MET A 214 16.16 3.66 -9.31
CA MET A 214 16.03 2.34 -9.97
C MET A 214 14.61 2.02 -10.44
N ARG A 215 13.61 2.84 -10.09
CA ARG A 215 12.22 2.65 -10.53
C ARG A 215 11.92 3.23 -11.91
N ALA A 216 12.87 3.92 -12.55
CA ALA A 216 12.68 4.59 -13.84
C ALA A 216 13.66 4.11 -14.91
N ASP A 217 14.24 2.91 -14.79
CA ASP A 217 15.26 2.39 -15.69
C ASP A 217 14.71 1.67 -16.93
N THR A 218 13.42 1.41 -16.99
CA THR A 218 12.74 0.77 -18.13
C THR A 218 11.41 1.46 -18.45
N ASN A 219 10.97 1.37 -19.72
CA ASN A 219 9.66 1.92 -20.13
C ASN A 219 8.51 1.39 -19.28
N ARG A 220 8.54 0.10 -18.89
CA ARG A 220 7.52 -0.48 -18.01
C ARG A 220 7.52 0.17 -16.64
N LYS A 221 8.68 0.38 -16.03
CA LYS A 221 8.80 1.01 -14.72
C LYS A 221 8.38 2.49 -14.77
N ILE A 222 8.78 3.20 -15.82
CA ILE A 222 8.32 4.58 -16.06
C ILE A 222 6.80 4.62 -16.21
N LEU A 223 6.21 3.72 -17.01
CA LEU A 223 4.76 3.63 -17.17
C LEU A 223 4.05 3.39 -15.83
N ASN A 224 4.52 2.43 -15.04
CA ASN A 224 3.94 2.14 -13.73
C ASN A 224 4.00 3.36 -12.79
N LEU A 225 5.10 4.10 -12.84
CA LEU A 225 5.30 5.28 -12.01
C LEU A 225 4.37 6.43 -12.42
N ILE A 226 4.25 6.72 -13.71
CA ILE A 226 3.31 7.71 -14.25
C ILE A 226 1.87 7.31 -13.92
N SER A 227 1.51 6.04 -14.10
CA SER A 227 0.17 5.54 -13.74
C SER A 227 -0.12 5.68 -12.25
N SER A 228 0.88 5.49 -11.38
CA SER A 228 0.72 5.70 -9.94
C SER A 228 0.55 7.18 -9.58
N ILE A 229 1.28 8.08 -10.25
CA ILE A 229 1.16 9.53 -10.06
C ILE A 229 -0.25 9.98 -10.42
N ASN A 230 -0.74 9.57 -11.59
CA ASN A 230 -2.09 9.90 -12.04
C ASN A 230 -3.17 9.29 -11.12
N TYR A 231 -3.08 7.99 -10.83
CA TYR A 231 -4.03 7.32 -9.93
C TYR A 231 -4.13 7.98 -8.56
N LEU A 232 -3.01 8.47 -8.03
CA LEU A 232 -2.95 9.14 -6.71
C LEU A 232 -3.22 10.65 -6.81
N ASN A 233 -3.52 11.16 -7.99
CA ASN A 233 -3.75 12.58 -8.28
C ASN A 233 -2.61 13.48 -7.76
N LEU A 234 -1.36 13.06 -8.02
CA LEU A 234 -0.16 13.78 -7.62
C LEU A 234 0.29 14.74 -8.74
N ASP A 235 1.08 15.74 -8.38
CA ASP A 235 1.66 16.69 -9.32
C ASP A 235 2.59 15.98 -10.35
N LEU A 236 2.58 16.43 -11.60
CA LEU A 236 3.47 15.90 -12.64
C LEU A 236 4.95 16.16 -12.34
N ASN A 237 5.27 17.16 -11.52
CA ASN A 237 6.63 17.41 -11.00
C ASN A 237 7.01 16.47 -9.84
N TYR A 238 6.21 15.44 -9.60
CA TYR A 238 6.41 14.50 -8.49
C TYR A 238 7.84 13.97 -8.41
N PHE A 239 8.47 13.69 -9.55
CA PHE A 239 9.85 13.18 -9.59
C PHE A 239 10.87 14.17 -9.04
N GLU A 240 10.74 15.45 -9.38
CA GLU A 240 11.62 16.51 -8.89
C GLU A 240 11.33 16.80 -7.42
N ASN A 241 10.06 16.90 -7.08
CA ASN A 241 9.59 17.17 -5.72
C ASN A 241 9.94 16.03 -4.76
N TYR A 242 9.93 14.77 -5.22
CA TYR A 242 10.26 13.61 -4.38
C TYR A 242 11.64 13.73 -3.75
N LYS A 243 12.66 14.06 -4.55
CA LYS A 243 14.03 14.23 -4.04
C LYS A 243 14.14 15.38 -3.05
N ASN A 244 13.49 16.50 -3.37
CA ASN A 244 13.56 17.70 -2.56
C ASN A 244 12.83 17.50 -1.22
N ASN A 245 11.62 16.97 -1.22
CA ASN A 245 10.84 16.69 -0.03
C ASN A 245 11.55 15.67 0.88
N LEU A 246 12.09 14.60 0.30
CA LEU A 246 12.82 13.61 1.10
C LEU A 246 14.09 14.21 1.75
N LYS A 247 14.80 15.13 1.08
CA LYS A 247 15.96 15.80 1.67
C LYS A 247 15.60 16.68 2.87
N GLN A 248 14.40 17.26 2.90
CA GLN A 248 13.94 18.12 3.98
C GLN A 248 13.63 17.37 5.27
N VAL A 249 13.34 16.06 5.18
CA VAL A 249 13.07 15.24 6.37
C VAL A 249 14.24 15.29 7.34
N ASN A 250 13.97 15.62 8.57
CA ASN A 250 14.93 15.69 9.67
C ASN A 250 14.30 15.16 10.97
N LYS A 251 15.01 15.26 12.10
CA LYS A 251 14.55 14.72 13.38
C LYS A 251 13.34 15.48 13.94
N ASP A 252 13.21 16.76 13.61
CA ASP A 252 12.19 17.67 14.17
C ASP A 252 10.94 17.77 13.29
N SER A 253 10.93 17.13 12.10
CA SER A 253 9.84 17.18 11.11
C SER A 253 8.73 16.16 11.31
#